data_7a3bcf6680f76567159c3d1f7e8afaf9
#
_entry.id   7a3bcf6680f76567159c3d1f7e8afaf9
#
_cell.length_a   1.000
_cell.length_b   1.000
_cell.length_c   1.000
_cell.angle_alpha   90.00
_cell.angle_beta   90.00
_cell.angle_gamma   90.00
#
_symmetry.space_group_name_H-M   'P 1'
#
loop_
_entity.id
_entity.type
_entity.pdbx_description
1 polymer ?
#
loop_
_entity_poly.entity_id
_entity_poly.type
_entity_poly.pdbx_seq_one_letter_code
_entity_poly.pdbx_strand_id
1 'polypeptide(L)'
;GGLKATFVADYMHTIIIFVTILTFVTAVYVNTDITGGIEGMYDKLVQAAEIRPIEGNAAGAFLTMASAGGLMFGIINIVGNFGTVFVDQAYWQRAIAAKPSSTVKGFLLGGLCWFAIPFTLATTMGLTAVALDVDITMQQAQMGLVVPAAATALMGELGAILVLTMLFMAVTSAGSAELIAVSSIVTYDLYRTYKNPNASGKQLVKVSRATIVAFGLGMGGLAVVLLSM
;
A
#
# COMPACT_ATOMS: atom_id res chain seq x y z
N GLY A 1 8.20 14.17 17.12
CA GLY A 1 7.51 13.05 17.68
C GLY A 1 8.34 11.77 17.77
N GLY A 2 9.18 11.47 16.77
CA GLY A 2 9.96 10.25 16.71
C GLY A 2 9.09 8.99 16.55
N LEU A 3 9.67 7.81 16.76
CA LEU A 3 9.01 6.50 16.61
C LEU A 3 7.65 6.40 17.33
N LYS A 4 7.52 6.98 18.52
CA LYS A 4 6.27 6.91 19.27
C LYS A 4 5.12 7.61 18.55
N ALA A 5 5.39 8.73 17.92
CA ALA A 5 4.38 9.46 17.16
C ALA A 5 3.99 8.73 15.87
N THR A 6 4.94 8.09 15.18
CA THR A 6 4.62 7.28 14.01
C THR A 6 3.76 6.08 14.35
N PHE A 7 4.01 5.36 15.44
CA PHE A 7 3.15 4.27 15.88
C PHE A 7 1.70 4.70 16.11
N VAL A 8 1.48 5.86 16.75
CA VAL A 8 0.13 6.39 16.97
C VAL A 8 -0.52 6.77 15.64
N ALA A 9 0.23 7.45 14.77
CA ALA A 9 -0.26 7.81 13.44
C ALA A 9 -0.60 6.58 12.59
N ASP A 10 0.27 5.57 12.58
CA ASP A 10 0.04 4.31 11.85
C ASP A 10 -1.24 3.59 12.31
N TYR A 11 -1.54 3.66 13.60
CA TYR A 11 -2.81 3.11 14.13
C TYR A 11 -4.03 3.82 13.52
N MET A 12 -4.01 5.15 13.49
CA MET A 12 -5.10 5.94 12.89
C MET A 12 -5.22 5.71 11.39
N HIS A 13 -4.08 5.68 10.69
CA HIS A 13 -4.05 5.40 9.25
C HIS A 13 -4.64 4.02 8.93
N THR A 14 -4.26 3.00 9.71
CA THR A 14 -4.75 1.63 9.53
C THR A 14 -6.27 1.56 9.73
N ILE A 15 -6.80 2.20 10.76
CA ILE A 15 -8.26 2.24 10.99
C ILE A 15 -8.98 2.84 9.77
N ILE A 16 -8.52 3.97 9.26
CA ILE A 16 -9.12 4.64 8.10
C ILE A 16 -9.07 3.74 6.86
N ILE A 17 -7.92 3.10 6.62
CA ILE A 17 -7.75 2.17 5.49
C ILE A 17 -8.75 1.01 5.60
N PHE A 18 -8.87 0.37 6.76
CA PHE A 18 -9.78 -0.77 6.92
C PHE A 18 -11.26 -0.36 6.83
N VAL A 19 -11.65 0.81 7.37
CA VAL A 19 -13.00 1.34 7.20
C VAL A 19 -13.31 1.55 5.71
N THR A 20 -12.38 2.13 4.96
CA THR A 20 -12.52 2.33 3.52
C THR A 20 -12.65 1.00 2.77
N ILE A 21 -11.80 0.01 3.09
CA ILE A 21 -11.90 -1.34 2.49
C ILE A 21 -13.27 -1.96 2.75
N LEU A 22 -13.73 -1.95 4.00
CA LEU A 22 -15.04 -2.50 4.38
C LEU A 22 -16.18 -1.78 3.65
N THR A 23 -16.07 -0.46 3.47
CA THR A 23 -17.05 0.31 2.70
C THR A 23 -17.13 -0.16 1.25
N PHE A 24 -15.99 -0.33 0.57
CA PHE A 24 -15.99 -0.84 -0.81
C PHE A 24 -16.47 -2.29 -0.90
N VAL A 25 -16.02 -3.17 -0.01
CA VAL A 25 -16.50 -4.57 0.03
C VAL A 25 -18.01 -4.63 0.20
N THR A 26 -18.56 -3.83 1.11
CA THR A 26 -20.00 -3.75 1.33
C THR A 26 -20.72 -3.19 0.10
N ALA A 27 -20.20 -2.13 -0.51
CA ALA A 27 -20.78 -1.53 -1.71
C ALA A 27 -20.78 -2.49 -2.91
N VAL A 28 -19.78 -3.37 -3.03
CA VAL A 28 -19.68 -4.31 -4.15
C VAL A 28 -20.48 -5.58 -3.92
N TYR A 29 -20.41 -6.17 -2.73
CA TYR A 29 -20.94 -7.53 -2.52
C TYR A 29 -22.26 -7.59 -1.76
N VAL A 30 -22.60 -6.53 -1.01
CA VAL A 30 -23.83 -6.46 -0.22
C VAL A 30 -24.88 -5.57 -0.87
N ASN A 31 -24.45 -4.43 -1.42
CA ASN A 31 -25.35 -3.54 -2.14
C ASN A 31 -25.63 -4.09 -3.55
N THR A 32 -26.92 -4.34 -3.83
CA THR A 32 -27.37 -4.93 -5.10
C THR A 32 -27.67 -3.88 -6.18
N ASP A 33 -27.70 -2.61 -5.85
CA ASP A 33 -28.19 -1.56 -6.77
C ASP A 33 -27.30 -1.38 -8.01
N ILE A 34 -25.97 -1.53 -7.85
CA ILE A 34 -25.00 -1.27 -8.92
C ILE A 34 -24.42 -2.56 -9.47
N THR A 35 -23.96 -3.42 -8.58
CA THR A 35 -23.25 -4.66 -8.96
C THR A 35 -24.17 -5.87 -9.11
N GLY A 36 -25.31 -5.84 -8.43
CA GLY A 36 -26.18 -7.00 -8.27
C GLY A 36 -25.76 -7.93 -7.11
N GLY A 37 -24.87 -7.43 -6.24
CA GLY A 37 -24.30 -8.21 -5.15
C GLY A 37 -23.34 -9.29 -5.65
N ILE A 38 -23.19 -10.38 -4.90
CA ILE A 38 -22.27 -11.49 -5.24
C ILE A 38 -22.67 -12.17 -6.55
N GLU A 39 -23.96 -12.47 -6.73
CA GLU A 39 -24.48 -13.14 -7.93
C GLU A 39 -24.32 -12.26 -9.16
N GLY A 40 -24.72 -10.97 -9.07
CA GLY A 40 -24.58 -10.03 -10.17
C GLY A 40 -23.13 -9.79 -10.57
N MET A 41 -22.21 -9.73 -9.59
CA MET A 41 -20.77 -9.66 -9.87
C MET A 41 -20.28 -10.90 -10.63
N TYR A 42 -20.68 -12.08 -10.21
CA TYR A 42 -20.32 -13.33 -10.87
C TYR A 42 -20.78 -13.33 -12.32
N ASP A 43 -22.07 -13.05 -12.57
CA ASP A 43 -22.65 -13.04 -13.92
C ASP A 43 -21.96 -12.03 -14.84
N LYS A 44 -21.71 -10.83 -14.35
CA LYS A 44 -20.98 -9.78 -15.10
C LYS A 44 -19.56 -10.21 -15.45
N LEU A 45 -18.85 -10.88 -14.55
CA LEU A 45 -17.49 -11.36 -14.80
C LEU A 45 -17.47 -12.56 -15.79
N VAL A 46 -18.46 -13.41 -15.74
CA VAL A 46 -18.63 -14.50 -16.75
C VAL A 46 -18.87 -13.88 -18.14
N GLN A 47 -19.79 -12.93 -18.26
CA GLN A 47 -20.05 -12.22 -19.53
C GLN A 47 -18.81 -11.47 -20.01
N ALA A 48 -18.08 -10.82 -19.12
CA ALA A 48 -16.84 -10.13 -19.48
C ALA A 48 -15.78 -11.10 -20.02
N ALA A 49 -15.69 -12.32 -19.48
CA ALA A 49 -14.76 -13.34 -19.96
C ALA A 49 -15.10 -13.87 -21.35
N GLU A 50 -16.39 -13.91 -21.72
CA GLU A 50 -16.83 -14.26 -23.07
C GLU A 50 -16.43 -13.21 -24.11
N ILE A 51 -16.50 -11.92 -23.73
CA ILE A 51 -16.19 -10.79 -24.62
C ILE A 51 -14.68 -10.54 -24.68
N ARG A 52 -14.01 -10.62 -23.54
CA ARG A 52 -12.60 -10.29 -23.37
C ARG A 52 -11.88 -11.38 -22.56
N PRO A 53 -11.69 -12.59 -23.14
CA PRO A 53 -11.05 -13.69 -22.42
C PRO A 53 -9.61 -13.32 -22.06
N ILE A 54 -9.18 -13.73 -20.84
CA ILE A 54 -7.79 -13.53 -20.40
C ILE A 54 -6.94 -14.70 -20.90
N GLU A 55 -5.94 -14.38 -21.71
CA GLU A 55 -4.99 -15.35 -22.21
C GLU A 55 -4.22 -16.01 -21.04
N GLY A 56 -4.12 -17.33 -21.08
CA GLY A 56 -3.44 -18.12 -20.04
C GLY A 56 -4.29 -18.48 -18.83
N ASN A 57 -5.51 -17.95 -18.72
CA ASN A 57 -6.46 -18.35 -17.70
C ASN A 57 -7.33 -19.52 -18.15
N ALA A 58 -7.77 -20.37 -17.22
CA ALA A 58 -8.71 -21.44 -17.51
C ALA A 58 -10.01 -20.88 -18.10
N ALA A 59 -10.37 -21.30 -19.30
CA ALA A 59 -11.52 -20.79 -20.07
C ALA A 59 -11.54 -19.25 -20.26
N GLY A 60 -10.40 -18.57 -20.17
CA GLY A 60 -10.33 -17.10 -20.25
C GLY A 60 -10.94 -16.38 -19.05
N ALA A 61 -11.26 -17.07 -17.98
CA ALA A 61 -12.02 -16.54 -16.85
C ALA A 61 -11.23 -15.54 -16.01
N PHE A 62 -11.95 -14.50 -15.50
CA PHE A 62 -11.42 -13.56 -14.51
C PHE A 62 -11.35 -14.16 -13.09
N LEU A 63 -12.13 -15.21 -12.82
CA LEU A 63 -12.26 -15.85 -11.50
C LEU A 63 -11.40 -17.11 -11.35
N THR A 64 -10.26 -17.18 -12.05
CA THR A 64 -9.31 -18.26 -11.87
C THR A 64 -8.21 -17.88 -10.88
N MET A 65 -7.90 -18.79 -9.94
CA MET A 65 -6.80 -18.61 -8.99
C MET A 65 -5.47 -19.16 -9.52
N ALA A 66 -5.47 -19.84 -10.65
CA ALA A 66 -4.30 -20.52 -11.22
C ALA A 66 -4.09 -20.07 -12.67
N SER A 67 -3.26 -19.07 -12.85
CA SER A 67 -2.72 -18.68 -14.15
C SER A 67 -1.21 -18.65 -14.11
N ALA A 68 -0.55 -18.95 -15.24
CA ALA A 68 0.91 -18.90 -15.34
C ALA A 68 1.44 -17.49 -15.03
N GLY A 69 0.77 -16.44 -15.55
CA GLY A 69 1.13 -15.04 -15.29
C GLY A 69 0.96 -14.66 -13.83
N GLY A 70 -0.15 -15.06 -13.20
CA GLY A 70 -0.40 -14.80 -11.78
C GLY A 70 0.61 -15.51 -10.87
N LEU A 71 0.95 -16.76 -11.19
CA LEU A 71 1.98 -17.51 -10.44
C LEU A 71 3.36 -16.85 -10.58
N MET A 72 3.74 -16.47 -11.79
CA MET A 72 5.01 -15.78 -12.05
C MET A 72 5.08 -14.45 -11.27
N PHE A 73 4.02 -13.64 -11.33
CA PHE A 73 3.91 -12.40 -10.57
C PHE A 73 4.04 -12.65 -9.06
N GLY A 74 3.37 -13.68 -8.53
CA GLY A 74 3.47 -14.06 -7.12
C GLY A 74 4.89 -14.42 -6.69
N ILE A 75 5.59 -15.25 -7.48
CA ILE A 75 6.98 -15.64 -7.21
C ILE A 75 7.91 -14.43 -7.22
N ILE A 76 7.80 -13.56 -8.23
CA ILE A 76 8.61 -12.34 -8.33
C ILE A 76 8.39 -11.45 -7.10
N ASN A 77 7.14 -11.28 -6.68
CA ASN A 77 6.82 -10.45 -5.52
C ASN A 77 7.30 -11.06 -4.20
N ILE A 78 7.21 -12.38 -4.02
CA ILE A 78 7.77 -13.03 -2.82
C ILE A 78 9.27 -12.75 -2.73
N VAL A 79 10.02 -12.95 -3.79
CA VAL A 79 11.48 -12.73 -3.79
C VAL A 79 11.81 -11.25 -3.61
N GLY A 80 11.16 -10.37 -4.34
CA GLY A 80 11.41 -8.92 -4.28
C GLY A 80 11.06 -8.32 -2.92
N ASN A 81 9.87 -8.60 -2.40
CA ASN A 81 9.43 -8.07 -1.12
C ASN A 81 10.21 -8.66 0.07
N PHE A 82 10.59 -9.93 0.01
CA PHE A 82 11.45 -10.54 1.02
C PHE A 82 12.81 -9.83 1.07
N GLY A 83 13.43 -9.60 -0.10
CA GLY A 83 14.68 -8.84 -0.19
C GLY A 83 14.55 -7.42 0.36
N THR A 84 13.47 -6.72 0.04
CA THR A 84 13.19 -5.36 0.53
C THR A 84 13.13 -5.31 2.06
N VAL A 85 12.40 -6.22 2.71
CA VAL A 85 12.28 -6.26 4.17
C VAL A 85 13.65 -6.45 4.84
N PHE A 86 14.55 -7.25 4.25
CA PHE A 86 15.89 -7.47 4.82
C PHE A 86 16.75 -6.22 4.85
N VAL A 87 16.62 -5.34 3.87
CA VAL A 87 17.48 -4.14 3.75
C VAL A 87 16.81 -2.88 4.28
N ASP A 88 15.52 -2.94 4.61
CA ASP A 88 14.76 -1.78 5.05
C ASP A 88 14.92 -1.52 6.55
N GLN A 89 15.61 -0.43 6.85
CA GLN A 89 15.87 0.02 8.22
C GLN A 89 14.59 0.33 9.01
N ALA A 90 13.50 0.74 8.36
CA ALA A 90 12.24 1.05 9.04
C ALA A 90 11.64 -0.18 9.74
N TYR A 91 11.72 -1.36 9.11
CA TYR A 91 11.30 -2.63 9.73
C TYR A 91 12.14 -2.98 10.95
N TRP A 92 13.45 -2.90 10.81
CA TRP A 92 14.37 -3.26 11.90
C TRP A 92 14.28 -2.32 13.10
N GLN A 93 14.11 -1.04 12.87
CA GLN A 93 13.90 -0.07 13.96
C GLN A 93 12.64 -0.38 14.77
N ARG A 94 11.56 -0.75 14.11
CA ARG A 94 10.32 -1.13 14.77
C ARG A 94 10.48 -2.44 15.55
N ALA A 95 11.15 -3.42 14.95
CA ALA A 95 11.43 -4.69 15.60
C ALA A 95 12.25 -4.51 16.89
N ILE A 96 13.30 -3.67 16.84
CA ILE A 96 14.19 -3.40 17.99
C ILE A 96 13.48 -2.55 19.05
N ALA A 97 12.60 -1.63 18.65
CA ALA A 97 11.84 -0.79 19.57
C ALA A 97 10.73 -1.53 20.34
N ALA A 98 10.27 -2.65 19.81
CA ALA A 98 9.25 -3.47 20.43
C ALA A 98 9.83 -4.36 21.54
N LYS A 99 8.99 -4.79 22.49
CA LYS A 99 9.39 -5.79 23.48
C LYS A 99 9.70 -7.12 22.76
N PRO A 100 10.85 -7.78 23.02
CA PRO A 100 11.23 -9.02 22.33
C PRO A 100 10.14 -10.11 22.35
N SER A 101 9.43 -10.25 23.47
CA SER A 101 8.36 -11.24 23.65
C SER A 101 7.11 -10.99 22.79
N SER A 102 6.92 -9.75 22.32
CA SER A 102 5.77 -9.36 21.48
C SER A 102 6.14 -9.11 20.01
N THR A 103 7.42 -8.99 19.69
CA THR A 103 7.88 -8.65 18.33
C THR A 103 7.40 -9.65 17.30
N VAL A 104 7.68 -10.95 17.50
CA VAL A 104 7.29 -12.01 16.54
C VAL A 104 5.78 -12.06 16.37
N LYS A 105 5.02 -12.04 17.46
CA LYS A 105 3.55 -12.05 17.41
C LYS A 105 3.01 -10.82 16.70
N GLY A 106 3.57 -9.64 16.96
CA GLY A 106 3.18 -8.39 16.33
C GLY A 106 3.41 -8.40 14.83
N PHE A 107 4.56 -8.88 14.37
CA PHE A 107 4.86 -8.99 12.94
C PHE A 107 4.00 -10.03 12.24
N LEU A 108 3.73 -11.19 12.84
CA LEU A 108 2.85 -12.20 12.28
C LEU A 108 1.41 -11.69 12.14
N LEU A 109 0.86 -11.08 13.19
CA LEU A 109 -0.48 -10.50 13.15
C LEU A 109 -0.56 -9.32 12.18
N GLY A 110 0.48 -8.46 12.15
CA GLY A 110 0.58 -7.36 11.21
C GLY A 110 0.58 -7.86 9.75
N GLY A 111 1.34 -8.91 9.45
CA GLY A 111 1.36 -9.54 8.13
C GLY A 111 -0.01 -10.10 7.72
N LEU A 112 -0.71 -10.78 8.64
CA LEU A 112 -2.06 -11.27 8.39
C LEU A 112 -3.05 -10.13 8.14
N CYS A 113 -3.00 -9.07 8.93
CA CYS A 113 -3.85 -7.89 8.73
C CYS A 113 -3.51 -7.20 7.40
N TRP A 114 -2.23 -7.08 7.08
CA TRP A 114 -1.79 -6.49 5.80
C TRP A 114 -2.29 -7.28 4.60
N PHE A 115 -2.35 -8.60 4.68
CA PHE A 115 -2.82 -9.46 3.59
C PHE A 115 -4.25 -9.12 3.13
N ALA A 116 -5.08 -8.57 4.02
CA ALA A 116 -6.43 -8.12 3.66
C ALA A 116 -6.41 -7.03 2.57
N ILE A 117 -5.36 -6.21 2.47
CA ILE A 117 -5.28 -5.13 1.48
C ILE A 117 -5.15 -5.68 0.06
N PRO A 118 -4.10 -6.45 -0.32
CA PRO A 118 -4.01 -6.99 -1.67
C PRO A 118 -5.13 -7.99 -1.98
N PHE A 119 -5.47 -8.86 -1.04
CA PHE A 119 -6.45 -9.91 -1.28
C PHE A 119 -7.87 -9.37 -1.36
N THR A 120 -8.26 -8.45 -0.47
CA THR A 120 -9.64 -7.93 -0.43
C THR A 120 -9.79 -6.70 -1.31
N LEU A 121 -8.99 -5.65 -1.10
CA LEU A 121 -9.16 -4.39 -1.82
C LEU A 121 -8.79 -4.53 -3.30
N ALA A 122 -7.60 -5.02 -3.61
CA ALA A 122 -7.12 -5.09 -4.99
C ALA A 122 -8.00 -6.03 -5.83
N THR A 123 -8.36 -7.20 -5.28
CA THR A 123 -9.24 -8.16 -5.95
C THR A 123 -10.64 -7.56 -6.13
N THR A 124 -11.25 -7.01 -5.09
CA THR A 124 -12.59 -6.43 -5.17
C THR A 124 -12.65 -5.30 -6.20
N MET A 125 -11.74 -4.33 -6.13
CA MET A 125 -11.77 -3.17 -7.03
C MET A 125 -11.35 -3.53 -8.45
N GLY A 126 -10.40 -4.45 -8.62
CA GLY A 126 -10.01 -4.97 -9.94
C GLY A 126 -11.16 -5.69 -10.64
N LEU A 127 -11.84 -6.59 -9.94
CA LEU A 127 -13.03 -7.28 -10.48
C LEU A 127 -14.20 -6.32 -10.71
N THR A 128 -14.39 -5.33 -9.85
CA THR A 128 -15.42 -4.28 -10.04
C THR A 128 -15.16 -3.47 -11.31
N ALA A 129 -13.91 -3.09 -11.59
CA ALA A 129 -13.58 -2.39 -12.82
C ALA A 129 -13.96 -3.18 -14.08
N VAL A 130 -13.76 -4.50 -14.04
CA VAL A 130 -14.16 -5.40 -15.13
C VAL A 130 -15.68 -5.55 -15.20
N ALA A 131 -16.33 -5.82 -14.07
CA ALA A 131 -17.78 -6.08 -14.02
C ALA A 131 -18.64 -4.87 -14.38
N LEU A 132 -18.14 -3.65 -14.11
CA LEU A 132 -18.81 -2.40 -14.47
C LEU A 132 -18.34 -1.85 -15.81
N ASP A 133 -17.50 -2.57 -16.55
CA ASP A 133 -16.90 -2.15 -17.82
C ASP A 133 -16.35 -0.71 -17.79
N VAL A 134 -15.55 -0.45 -16.75
CA VAL A 134 -15.00 0.88 -16.52
C VAL A 134 -14.08 1.25 -17.70
N ASP A 135 -14.36 2.39 -18.33
CA ASP A 135 -13.57 2.89 -19.45
C ASP A 135 -12.20 3.38 -18.94
N ILE A 136 -11.21 2.49 -19.04
CA ILE A 136 -9.84 2.74 -18.63
C ILE A 136 -8.87 2.16 -19.66
N THR A 137 -7.97 3.00 -20.14
CA THR A 137 -6.93 2.55 -21.08
C THR A 137 -5.88 1.69 -20.40
N MET A 138 -5.18 0.85 -21.17
CA MET A 138 -4.05 0.06 -20.64
C MET A 138 -2.98 0.94 -19.99
N GLN A 139 -2.70 2.11 -20.56
CA GLN A 139 -1.74 3.06 -20.00
C GLN A 139 -2.22 3.57 -18.63
N GLN A 140 -3.48 3.96 -18.50
CA GLN A 140 -4.05 4.37 -17.21
C GLN A 140 -4.05 3.25 -16.18
N ALA A 141 -4.33 2.00 -16.60
CA ALA A 141 -4.24 0.84 -15.73
C ALA A 141 -2.81 0.61 -15.22
N GLN A 142 -1.82 0.75 -16.08
CA GLN A 142 -0.40 0.65 -15.71
C GLN A 142 0.05 1.79 -14.78
N MET A 143 -0.57 2.96 -14.87
CA MET A 143 -0.38 4.08 -13.95
C MET A 143 -1.07 3.89 -12.59
N GLY A 144 -1.76 2.76 -12.37
CA GLY A 144 -2.44 2.45 -11.10
C GLY A 144 -3.83 3.07 -10.94
N LEU A 145 -4.45 3.54 -12.02
CA LEU A 145 -5.74 4.25 -11.96
C LEU A 145 -6.97 3.32 -11.90
N VAL A 146 -6.79 2.00 -11.87
CA VAL A 146 -7.90 1.02 -11.80
C VAL A 146 -8.75 1.23 -10.55
N VAL A 147 -8.13 1.32 -9.38
CA VAL A 147 -8.86 1.47 -8.11
C VAL A 147 -9.62 2.80 -8.03
N PRO A 148 -9.02 3.97 -8.31
CA PRO A 148 -9.76 5.23 -8.36
C PRO A 148 -10.91 5.24 -9.37
N ALA A 149 -10.71 4.68 -10.56
CA ALA A 149 -11.75 4.61 -11.58
C ALA A 149 -12.92 3.71 -11.17
N ALA A 150 -12.62 2.51 -10.65
CA ALA A 150 -13.64 1.61 -10.12
C ALA A 150 -14.42 2.22 -8.94
N ALA A 151 -13.72 2.91 -8.03
CA ALA A 151 -14.35 3.58 -6.90
C ALA A 151 -15.29 4.71 -7.34
N THR A 152 -14.87 5.47 -8.35
CA THR A 152 -15.71 6.54 -8.93
C THR A 152 -16.92 5.96 -9.65
N ALA A 153 -16.76 4.88 -10.40
CA ALA A 153 -17.87 4.19 -11.07
C ALA A 153 -18.87 3.59 -10.05
N LEU A 154 -18.36 3.12 -8.90
CA LEU A 154 -19.17 2.47 -7.85
C LEU A 154 -19.91 3.48 -6.97
N MET A 155 -19.28 4.59 -6.59
CA MET A 155 -19.78 5.51 -5.56
C MET A 155 -19.67 7.00 -5.95
N GLY A 156 -19.34 7.30 -7.20
CA GLY A 156 -19.17 8.68 -7.65
C GLY A 156 -18.08 9.43 -6.90
N GLU A 157 -18.35 10.68 -6.56
CA GLU A 157 -17.42 11.57 -5.87
C GLU A 157 -17.00 11.03 -4.49
N LEU A 158 -17.92 10.39 -3.77
CA LEU A 158 -17.61 9.77 -2.47
C LEU A 158 -16.56 8.67 -2.62
N GLY A 159 -16.67 7.83 -3.64
CA GLY A 159 -15.67 6.79 -3.94
C GLY A 159 -14.28 7.38 -4.21
N ALA A 160 -14.21 8.44 -5.00
CA ALA A 160 -12.97 9.15 -5.27
C ALA A 160 -12.34 9.72 -3.98
N ILE A 161 -13.13 10.38 -3.14
CA ILE A 161 -12.66 10.94 -1.86
C ILE A 161 -12.15 9.84 -0.93
N LEU A 162 -12.85 8.72 -0.81
CA LEU A 162 -12.43 7.59 0.02
C LEU A 162 -11.09 7.00 -0.44
N VAL A 163 -10.91 6.78 -1.75
CA VAL A 163 -9.64 6.27 -2.28
C VAL A 163 -8.52 7.27 -2.07
N LEU A 164 -8.72 8.55 -2.37
CA LEU A 164 -7.71 9.58 -2.16
C LEU A 164 -7.30 9.68 -0.70
N THR A 165 -8.28 9.66 0.22
CA THR A 165 -8.00 9.66 1.66
C THR A 165 -7.19 8.44 2.08
N MET A 166 -7.59 7.25 1.63
CA MET A 166 -6.88 6.00 1.92
C MET A 166 -5.43 6.03 1.39
N LEU A 167 -5.23 6.47 0.15
CA LEU A 167 -3.90 6.59 -0.46
C LEU A 167 -3.04 7.60 0.29
N PHE A 168 -3.60 8.76 0.64
CA PHE A 168 -2.90 9.77 1.42
C PHE A 168 -2.46 9.24 2.79
N MET A 169 -3.32 8.50 3.49
CA MET A 169 -2.97 7.87 4.76
C MET A 169 -1.86 6.83 4.59
N ALA A 170 -1.95 5.97 3.57
CA ALA A 170 -0.93 4.95 3.29
C ALA A 170 0.43 5.57 2.97
N VAL A 171 0.48 6.57 2.09
CA VAL A 171 1.71 7.27 1.71
C VAL A 171 2.32 8.02 2.90
N THR A 172 1.50 8.68 3.71
CA THR A 172 1.97 9.41 4.90
C THR A 172 2.54 8.47 5.95
N SER A 173 1.92 7.30 6.14
CA SER A 173 2.42 6.26 7.04
C SER A 173 3.81 5.76 6.59
N ALA A 174 3.94 5.32 5.34
CA ALA A 174 5.21 4.85 4.78
C ALA A 174 6.28 5.95 4.80
N GLY A 175 5.97 7.14 4.30
CA GLY A 175 6.91 8.26 4.22
C GLY A 175 7.42 8.70 5.60
N SER A 176 6.58 8.73 6.61
CA SER A 176 7.00 9.06 7.97
C SER A 176 7.95 8.03 8.57
N ALA A 177 7.76 6.75 8.25
CA ALA A 177 8.64 5.67 8.65
C ALA A 177 10.03 5.81 8.04
N GLU A 178 10.09 6.02 6.72
CA GLU A 178 11.33 6.18 5.99
C GLU A 178 12.12 7.42 6.42
N LEU A 179 11.44 8.55 6.64
CA LEU A 179 12.08 9.75 7.17
C LEU A 179 12.80 9.51 8.51
N ILE A 180 12.21 8.71 9.40
CA ILE A 180 12.82 8.36 10.67
C ILE A 180 13.96 7.36 10.47
N ALA A 181 13.80 6.37 9.59
CA ALA A 181 14.82 5.38 9.28
C ALA A 181 16.09 6.05 8.75
N VAL A 182 15.97 6.86 7.71
CA VAL A 182 17.11 7.60 7.13
C VAL A 182 17.73 8.57 8.15
N SER A 183 16.91 9.26 8.91
CA SER A 183 17.39 10.14 9.97
C SER A 183 18.22 9.40 11.02
N SER A 184 17.85 8.18 11.38
CA SER A 184 18.61 7.36 12.31
C SER A 184 19.95 6.93 11.74
N ILE A 185 19.98 6.45 10.50
CA ILE A 185 21.22 6.07 9.82
C ILE A 185 22.19 7.26 9.78
N VAL A 186 21.73 8.41 9.31
CA VAL A 186 22.57 9.61 9.23
C VAL A 186 23.05 10.07 10.61
N THR A 187 22.18 10.02 11.62
CA THR A 187 22.51 10.52 12.96
C THR A 187 23.44 9.60 13.72
N TYR A 188 23.15 8.30 13.74
CA TYR A 188 23.88 7.36 14.58
C TYR A 188 25.01 6.68 13.83
N ASP A 189 24.77 6.20 12.61
CA ASP A 189 25.75 5.41 11.88
C ASP A 189 26.79 6.31 11.19
N LEU A 190 26.37 7.47 10.64
CA LEU A 190 27.29 8.38 9.98
C LEU A 190 27.84 9.46 10.92
N TYR A 191 26.96 10.32 11.47
CA TYR A 191 27.41 11.47 12.22
C TYR A 191 28.09 11.09 13.54
N ARG A 192 27.44 10.25 14.36
CA ARG A 192 27.99 9.86 15.65
C ARG A 192 29.22 8.97 15.50
N THR A 193 29.23 8.06 14.55
CA THR A 193 30.35 7.11 14.37
C THR A 193 31.59 7.78 13.79
N TYR A 194 31.42 8.57 12.74
CA TYR A 194 32.57 9.08 11.97
C TYR A 194 32.90 10.54 12.24
N LYS A 195 31.92 11.39 12.60
CA LYS A 195 32.15 12.84 12.74
C LYS A 195 32.29 13.28 14.19
N ASN A 196 31.43 12.81 15.08
CA ASN A 196 31.46 13.21 16.50
C ASN A 196 31.03 12.07 17.42
N PRO A 197 31.94 11.15 17.79
CA PRO A 197 31.64 10.05 18.69
C PRO A 197 31.10 10.47 20.07
N ASN A 198 31.47 11.68 20.53
CA ASN A 198 31.06 12.22 21.83
C ASN A 198 29.88 13.20 21.73
N ALA A 199 29.10 13.13 20.64
CA ALA A 199 27.97 14.02 20.42
C ALA A 199 26.95 13.94 21.57
N SER A 200 26.57 15.09 22.11
CA SER A 200 25.52 15.19 23.12
C SER A 200 24.15 14.85 22.52
N GLY A 201 23.20 14.41 23.35
CA GLY A 201 21.83 14.13 22.92
C GLY A 201 21.16 15.31 22.18
N LYS A 202 21.43 16.54 22.62
CA LYS A 202 20.93 17.76 21.94
C LYS A 202 21.48 17.90 20.52
N GLN A 203 22.75 17.57 20.31
CA GLN A 203 23.38 17.58 18.98
C GLN A 203 22.79 16.50 18.07
N LEU A 204 22.62 15.29 18.58
CA LEU A 204 22.01 14.18 17.83
C LEU A 204 20.58 14.52 17.40
N VAL A 205 19.76 15.09 18.27
CA VAL A 205 18.40 15.55 17.90
C VAL A 205 18.42 16.63 16.84
N LYS A 206 19.39 17.58 16.89
CA LYS A 206 19.53 18.63 15.87
C LYS A 206 19.90 18.04 14.52
N VAL A 207 20.84 17.09 14.47
CA VAL A 207 21.22 16.39 13.22
C VAL A 207 20.03 15.61 12.67
N SER A 208 19.35 14.84 13.51
CA SER A 208 18.16 14.07 13.12
C SER A 208 17.10 14.96 12.48
N ARG A 209 16.75 16.08 13.10
CA ARG A 209 15.76 17.03 12.55
C ARG A 209 16.20 17.64 11.21
N ALA A 210 17.47 18.02 11.11
CA ALA A 210 18.02 18.56 9.86
C ALA A 210 17.98 17.53 8.74
N THR A 211 18.31 16.27 9.04
CA THR A 211 18.23 15.16 8.08
C THR A 211 16.79 14.90 7.61
N ILE A 212 15.81 14.88 8.51
CA ILE A 212 14.40 14.70 8.16
C ILE A 212 13.96 15.78 7.16
N VAL A 213 14.29 17.04 7.43
CA VAL A 213 13.92 18.15 6.54
C VAL A 213 14.64 18.05 5.19
N ALA A 214 15.95 17.82 5.20
CA ALA A 214 16.75 17.73 3.99
C ALA A 214 16.32 16.55 3.10
N PHE A 215 16.12 15.38 3.70
CA PHE A 215 15.68 14.18 2.98
C PHE A 215 14.23 14.32 2.47
N GLY A 216 13.32 14.87 3.28
CA GLY A 216 11.95 15.12 2.86
C GLY A 216 11.85 16.09 1.67
N LEU A 217 12.62 17.19 1.69
CA LEU A 217 12.71 18.12 0.57
C LEU A 217 13.34 17.45 -0.67
N GLY A 218 14.39 16.66 -0.47
CA GLY A 218 15.03 15.90 -1.55
C GLY A 218 14.09 14.92 -2.21
N MET A 219 13.30 14.16 -1.43
CA MET A 219 12.30 13.23 -1.95
C MET A 219 11.17 13.97 -2.69
N GLY A 220 10.71 15.10 -2.14
CA GLY A 220 9.72 15.94 -2.82
C GLY A 220 10.23 16.49 -4.15
N GLY A 221 11.47 16.96 -4.19
CA GLY A 221 12.11 17.42 -5.42
C GLY A 221 12.27 16.29 -6.45
N LEU A 222 12.71 15.11 -6.02
CA LEU A 222 12.80 13.93 -6.88
C LEU A 222 11.45 13.53 -7.45
N ALA A 223 10.40 13.54 -6.65
CA ALA A 223 9.06 13.23 -7.11
C ALA A 223 8.59 14.18 -8.22
N VAL A 224 8.85 15.49 -8.09
CA VAL A 224 8.53 16.48 -9.14
C VAL A 224 9.31 16.19 -10.43
N VAL A 225 10.60 15.83 -10.34
CA VAL A 225 11.42 15.49 -11.51
C VAL A 225 10.88 14.23 -12.20
N LEU A 226 10.56 13.19 -11.43
CA LEU A 226 10.01 11.94 -12.00
C LEU A 226 8.63 12.12 -12.65
N LEU A 227 7.80 13.02 -12.12
CA LEU A 227 6.51 13.35 -12.74
C LEU A 227 6.64 14.12 -14.06
N SER A 228 7.79 14.76 -14.30
CA SER A 228 8.06 15.51 -15.54
C SER A 228 8.70 14.67 -16.65
N MET A 229 9.06 13.43 -16.37
CA MET A 229 9.64 12.47 -17.33
C MET A 229 8.58 11.56 -17.93
#